data_56baafed66932c666fe75dbcf41305e0
#
_entry.id   56baafed66932c666fe75dbcf41305e0
#
_cell.length_a   1.000
_cell.length_b   1.000
_cell.length_c   1.000
_cell.angle_alpha   90.00
_cell.angle_beta   90.00
_cell.angle_gamma   90.00
#
_symmetry.space_group_name_H-M   'P 1'
#
loop_
_entity.id
_entity.type
_entity.pdbx_description
1 polymer ?
#
loop_
_entity_poly.entity_id
_entity_poly.type
_entity_poly.pdbx_seq_one_letter_code
_entity_poly.pdbx_strand_id
1 'polypeptide(L)'
;MQMQFDGQQYPYASRRRVVYSRRGMVCTSQPLASQAGLQILQQGGNAIDAAIATAICQTIVEPTNNGLGSDCFAIVWVKDKLYGINGSGYAPQNLTAEAVRAAGHTNKMPFRGWQAVTVPGAPSAWAELHKRFGRLPFAQLFAPAIDYAENGYPVSPIVARFWQEGIEALAPYKDNPAVAPWFATFAPQGVAPRTGELVRLPDHAKTLRLLAESYCESYYRGELAEKIVDFSEKTGGCLTLADLADYHAEFVEPVHINYRGYDVWEMPPNGHGITALMALNILKGFEFDGRDSVATLHKQIEAMKLAFADGMQYIADPRYMRTKVEAMLSEEYAAKRRALIGEQALLPEAGKPFCGGTVYLCTADNEGNMVSFIQSNYKDFGSGVVLPGYGINFNDRGAGFSLDESSDDFLLPRKKPYHTIIPGFLTKDGEAVGPFGVMGAYMQPQGHVQVLMNTIDFLLNPQAALDAPRWQWIDGREVWLEDRFAPEVVEQLRKLGHEVRVMSDYTSFGRGEIIWRCPDGVLAGATEPRADGTVAAW
;
A
#
# COMPACT_ATOMS: atom_id res chain seq x y z
N MET A 1 -40.95 10.54 0.46
CA MET A 1 -40.44 10.36 -0.92
C MET A 1 -38.92 10.33 -0.81
N GLN A 2 -38.27 9.20 -1.11
CA GLN A 2 -36.82 9.13 -1.11
C GLN A 2 -36.30 9.65 -2.46
N MET A 3 -35.26 10.50 -2.40
CA MET A 3 -34.58 10.98 -3.60
C MET A 3 -33.87 9.81 -4.27
N GLN A 4 -34.02 9.66 -5.58
CA GLN A 4 -33.36 8.63 -6.38
C GLN A 4 -32.29 9.28 -7.25
N PHE A 5 -31.09 8.74 -7.22
CA PHE A 5 -29.93 9.15 -8.04
C PHE A 5 -29.01 7.96 -8.29
N ASP A 6 -28.22 8.02 -9.36
CA ASP A 6 -27.15 7.06 -9.62
C ASP A 6 -25.85 7.56 -8.99
N GLY A 7 -25.41 6.89 -7.93
CA GLY A 7 -24.20 7.22 -7.18
C GLY A 7 -22.89 6.93 -7.95
N GLN A 8 -22.97 6.36 -9.15
CA GLN A 8 -21.81 6.09 -10.01
C GLN A 8 -21.67 7.07 -11.18
N GLN A 9 -22.64 7.95 -11.37
CA GLN A 9 -22.66 8.86 -12.51
C GLN A 9 -21.95 10.19 -12.19
N TYR A 10 -20.80 10.42 -12.84
CA TYR A 10 -19.99 11.63 -12.74
C TYR A 10 -19.71 12.20 -14.14
N PRO A 11 -20.65 12.94 -14.76
CA PRO A 11 -20.55 13.34 -16.17
C PRO A 11 -19.51 14.44 -16.43
N TYR A 12 -18.99 15.08 -15.38
CA TYR A 12 -18.00 16.15 -15.48
C TYR A 12 -16.70 15.76 -14.79
N ALA A 13 -15.55 16.22 -15.30
CA ALA A 13 -14.26 16.03 -14.67
C ALA A 13 -14.25 16.65 -13.27
N SER A 14 -13.86 15.86 -12.26
CA SER A 14 -13.68 16.35 -10.90
C SER A 14 -12.53 17.36 -10.83
N ARG A 15 -12.77 18.50 -10.18
CA ARG A 15 -11.76 19.53 -9.91
C ARG A 15 -11.58 19.66 -8.40
N ARG A 16 -10.77 18.80 -7.83
CA ARG A 16 -10.38 18.92 -6.42
C ARG A 16 -9.41 20.07 -6.23
N ARG A 17 -9.32 20.58 -5.01
CA ARG A 17 -8.39 21.66 -4.66
C ARG A 17 -7.55 21.24 -3.47
N VAL A 18 -6.37 21.85 -3.34
CA VAL A 18 -5.54 21.72 -2.14
C VAL A 18 -6.34 22.20 -0.93
N VAL A 19 -6.37 21.37 0.12
CA VAL A 19 -6.99 21.70 1.40
C VAL A 19 -5.90 22.19 2.34
N TYR A 20 -6.14 23.33 3.00
CA TYR A 20 -5.22 23.91 3.94
C TYR A 20 -5.76 23.81 5.36
N SER A 21 -4.89 23.49 6.32
CA SER A 21 -5.22 23.51 7.75
C SER A 21 -4.00 23.90 8.59
N ARG A 22 -4.21 24.07 9.89
CA ARG A 22 -3.13 24.43 10.82
C ARG A 22 -3.05 23.52 12.04
N ARG A 23 -4.12 22.84 12.42
CA ARG A 23 -4.18 22.05 13.67
C ARG A 23 -3.99 20.56 13.45
N GLY A 24 -4.43 20.07 12.30
CA GLY A 24 -4.28 18.66 11.98
C GLY A 24 -4.88 18.32 10.64
N MET A 25 -4.41 17.23 10.04
CA MET A 25 -4.84 16.77 8.75
C MET A 25 -4.71 15.27 8.63
N VAL A 26 -5.68 14.64 7.97
CA VAL A 26 -5.72 13.22 7.65
C VAL A 26 -6.16 13.05 6.20
N CYS A 27 -5.35 12.39 5.40
CA CYS A 27 -5.68 12.07 4.00
C CYS A 27 -5.66 10.56 3.81
N THR A 28 -6.71 10.00 3.21
CA THR A 28 -6.76 8.59 2.82
C THR A 28 -7.85 8.34 1.79
N SER A 29 -7.83 7.15 1.18
CA SER A 29 -8.70 6.69 0.09
C SER A 29 -10.20 6.56 0.45
N GLN A 30 -10.55 6.64 1.75
CA GLN A 30 -11.94 6.42 2.21
C GLN A 30 -12.35 7.53 3.20
N PRO A 31 -13.45 8.27 2.93
CA PRO A 31 -13.83 9.45 3.71
C PRO A 31 -14.10 9.18 5.19
N LEU A 32 -14.75 8.06 5.52
CA LEU A 32 -15.08 7.71 6.92
C LEU A 32 -13.82 7.41 7.74
N ALA A 33 -12.80 6.82 7.10
CA ALA A 33 -11.51 6.59 7.74
C ALA A 33 -10.74 7.90 7.98
N SER A 34 -10.76 8.84 7.03
CA SER A 34 -10.20 10.19 7.24
C SER A 34 -10.89 10.90 8.41
N GLN A 35 -12.22 10.80 8.51
CA GLN A 35 -12.99 11.39 9.61
C GLN A 35 -12.67 10.73 10.96
N ALA A 36 -12.48 9.41 10.99
CA ALA A 36 -12.07 8.69 12.20
C ALA A 36 -10.73 9.23 12.74
N GLY A 37 -9.72 9.39 11.88
CA GLY A 37 -8.44 9.97 12.27
C GLY A 37 -8.55 11.43 12.72
N LEU A 38 -9.35 12.24 12.01
CA LEU A 38 -9.59 13.63 12.42
C LEU A 38 -10.28 13.73 13.78
N GLN A 39 -11.24 12.86 14.06
CA GLN A 39 -11.89 12.78 15.36
C GLN A 39 -10.88 12.52 16.49
N ILE A 40 -9.92 11.62 16.27
CA ILE A 40 -8.85 11.33 17.23
C ILE A 40 -7.95 12.56 17.46
N LEU A 41 -7.57 13.30 16.41
CA LEU A 41 -6.84 14.57 16.55
C LEU A 41 -7.64 15.60 17.40
N GLN A 42 -8.93 15.74 17.13
CA GLN A 42 -9.82 16.67 17.85
C GLN A 42 -10.02 16.29 19.33
N GLN A 43 -9.89 15.02 19.65
CA GLN A 43 -9.95 14.49 21.02
C GLN A 43 -8.60 14.66 21.78
N GLY A 44 -7.60 15.26 21.16
CA GLY A 44 -6.29 15.52 21.78
C GLY A 44 -5.23 14.46 21.45
N GLY A 45 -5.52 13.52 20.54
CA GLY A 45 -4.53 12.60 19.99
C GLY A 45 -3.50 13.32 19.12
N ASN A 46 -2.36 12.68 18.91
CA ASN A 46 -1.33 13.15 17.99
C ASN A 46 -1.48 12.51 16.59
N ALA A 47 -0.58 12.86 15.65
CA ALA A 47 -0.60 12.31 14.29
C ALA A 47 -0.50 10.77 14.25
N ILE A 48 0.22 10.17 15.23
CA ILE A 48 0.40 8.71 15.29
C ILE A 48 -0.90 8.04 15.75
N ASP A 49 -1.57 8.57 16.78
CA ASP A 49 -2.88 8.09 17.22
C ASP A 49 -3.90 8.16 16.07
N ALA A 50 -3.90 9.28 15.33
CA ALA A 50 -4.77 9.47 14.17
C ALA A 50 -4.47 8.46 13.04
N ALA A 51 -3.20 8.21 12.75
CA ALA A 51 -2.80 7.23 11.73
C ALA A 51 -3.26 5.81 12.10
N ILE A 52 -3.06 5.39 13.36
CA ILE A 52 -3.49 4.09 13.86
C ILE A 52 -5.02 3.97 13.77
N ALA A 53 -5.78 4.95 14.25
CA ALA A 53 -7.24 4.92 14.20
C ALA A 53 -7.77 4.90 12.76
N THR A 54 -7.15 5.65 11.85
CA THR A 54 -7.48 5.64 10.42
C THR A 54 -7.21 4.25 9.82
N ALA A 55 -6.05 3.65 10.09
CA ALA A 55 -5.67 2.33 9.61
C ALA A 55 -6.63 1.23 10.12
N ILE A 56 -6.98 1.27 11.42
CA ILE A 56 -7.96 0.35 12.01
C ILE A 56 -9.32 0.53 11.33
N CYS A 57 -9.78 1.78 11.16
CA CYS A 57 -11.06 2.07 10.51
C CYS A 57 -11.10 1.58 9.06
N GLN A 58 -10.01 1.71 8.31
CA GLN A 58 -9.94 1.21 6.93
C GLN A 58 -10.12 -0.30 6.83
N THR A 59 -9.77 -1.10 7.85
CA THR A 59 -10.04 -2.55 7.84
C THR A 59 -11.53 -2.87 7.75
N ILE A 60 -12.38 -1.93 8.14
CA ILE A 60 -13.84 -2.03 8.13
C ILE A 60 -14.44 -1.39 6.88
N VAL A 61 -14.09 -0.12 6.62
CA VAL A 61 -14.77 0.67 5.58
C VAL A 61 -14.17 0.50 4.17
N GLU A 62 -13.01 -0.15 4.07
CA GLU A 62 -12.35 -0.52 2.80
C GLU A 62 -11.77 -1.96 2.86
N PRO A 63 -12.58 -2.99 3.16
CA PRO A 63 -12.10 -4.36 3.37
C PRO A 63 -11.58 -5.03 2.10
N THR A 64 -11.82 -4.41 0.94
CA THR A 64 -11.39 -4.88 -0.38
C THR A 64 -9.88 -4.85 -0.58
N ASN A 65 -9.15 -4.02 0.16
CA ASN A 65 -7.72 -3.79 -0.04
C ASN A 65 -6.87 -4.10 1.19
N ASN A 66 -7.49 -4.20 2.36
CA ASN A 66 -6.83 -4.47 3.63
C ASN A 66 -7.79 -5.17 4.61
N GLY A 67 -7.30 -5.52 5.80
CA GLY A 67 -8.09 -6.19 6.83
C GLY A 67 -7.29 -6.44 8.11
N LEU A 68 -7.89 -7.15 9.06
CA LEU A 68 -7.26 -7.48 10.33
C LEU A 68 -6.08 -8.48 10.20
N GLY A 69 -5.95 -9.12 9.04
CA GLY A 69 -4.83 -10.01 8.69
C GLY A 69 -3.82 -9.39 7.72
N SER A 70 -3.79 -8.06 7.62
CA SER A 70 -2.86 -7.29 6.76
C SER A 70 -1.45 -7.20 7.30
N ASP A 71 -0.55 -6.76 6.40
CA ASP A 71 0.75 -6.20 6.70
C ASP A 71 0.68 -4.67 6.71
N CYS A 72 1.64 -3.99 7.36
CA CYS A 72 1.78 -2.56 7.26
C CYS A 72 3.24 -2.09 7.33
N PHE A 73 3.52 -0.96 6.70
CA PHE A 73 4.73 -0.17 6.89
C PHE A 73 4.36 1.27 7.24
N ALA A 74 5.20 1.93 8.05
CA ALA A 74 5.06 3.36 8.26
C ALA A 74 6.42 4.04 8.41
N ILE A 75 6.48 5.30 7.96
CA ILE A 75 7.54 6.26 8.28
C ILE A 75 6.91 7.35 9.13
N VAL A 76 7.51 7.61 10.28
CA VAL A 76 6.99 8.54 11.29
C VAL A 76 8.03 9.60 11.56
N TRP A 77 7.64 10.87 11.44
CA TRP A 77 8.42 12.04 11.85
C TRP A 77 7.96 12.53 13.21
N VAL A 78 8.83 12.43 14.20
CA VAL A 78 8.56 12.88 15.58
C VAL A 78 9.81 13.52 16.15
N LYS A 79 9.69 14.73 16.72
CA LYS A 79 10.82 15.46 17.36
C LYS A 79 12.05 15.52 16.44
N ASP A 80 11.82 15.97 15.22
CA ASP A 80 12.83 16.18 14.16
C ASP A 80 13.64 14.92 13.80
N LYS A 81 13.03 13.75 13.96
CA LYS A 81 13.62 12.48 13.59
C LYS A 81 12.63 11.56 12.88
N LEU A 82 13.13 10.87 11.85
CA LEU A 82 12.39 9.79 11.17
C LEU A 82 12.59 8.45 11.86
N TYR A 83 11.53 7.66 11.87
CA TYR A 83 11.51 6.27 12.30
C TYR A 83 10.72 5.46 11.29
N GLY A 84 11.22 4.30 10.90
CA GLY A 84 10.47 3.32 10.11
C GLY A 84 9.94 2.21 11.00
N ILE A 85 8.76 1.67 10.68
CA ILE A 85 8.28 0.42 11.25
C ILE A 85 7.93 -0.56 10.15
N ASN A 86 8.47 -1.78 10.25
CA ASN A 86 8.22 -2.90 9.36
C ASN A 86 7.28 -3.90 10.04
N GLY A 87 6.02 -3.88 9.65
CA GLY A 87 4.99 -4.82 10.06
C GLY A 87 4.67 -5.84 8.95
N SER A 88 5.66 -6.28 8.18
CA SER A 88 5.52 -7.43 7.27
C SER A 88 5.78 -8.73 8.00
N GLY A 89 4.97 -9.75 7.72
CA GLY A 89 5.16 -11.07 8.29
C GLY A 89 6.12 -11.95 7.48
N TYR A 90 6.52 -13.04 8.10
CA TYR A 90 7.31 -14.08 7.46
C TYR A 90 6.43 -15.29 7.09
N ALA A 91 6.97 -16.14 6.19
CA ALA A 91 6.37 -17.43 5.86
C ALA A 91 6.28 -18.32 7.12
N PRO A 92 5.18 -19.05 7.34
CA PRO A 92 5.07 -20.03 8.42
C PRO A 92 6.26 -21.01 8.41
N GLN A 93 6.66 -21.48 9.60
CA GLN A 93 7.76 -22.43 9.76
C GLN A 93 7.58 -23.72 8.95
N ASN A 94 6.34 -24.14 8.76
CA ASN A 94 6.00 -25.37 8.05
C ASN A 94 5.70 -25.16 6.56
N LEU A 95 5.81 -23.94 6.02
CA LEU A 95 5.61 -23.64 4.60
C LEU A 95 6.95 -23.77 3.84
N THR A 96 7.04 -24.78 2.98
CA THR A 96 8.23 -25.03 2.15
C THR A 96 7.90 -24.99 0.67
N ALA A 97 8.91 -24.72 -0.17
CA ALA A 97 8.77 -24.73 -1.63
C ALA A 97 8.35 -26.12 -2.16
N GLU A 98 8.85 -27.19 -1.52
CA GLU A 98 8.48 -28.58 -1.87
C GLU A 98 7.00 -28.84 -1.61
N ALA A 99 6.46 -28.38 -0.47
CA ALA A 99 5.03 -28.53 -0.15
C ALA A 99 4.15 -27.75 -1.15
N VAL A 100 4.57 -26.55 -1.53
CA VAL A 100 3.88 -25.74 -2.55
C VAL A 100 3.91 -26.41 -3.92
N ARG A 101 5.06 -26.95 -4.33
CA ARG A 101 5.20 -27.70 -5.60
C ARG A 101 4.37 -28.98 -5.58
N ALA A 102 4.34 -29.71 -4.47
CA ALA A 102 3.54 -30.92 -4.32
C ALA A 102 2.03 -30.66 -4.40
N ALA A 103 1.58 -29.45 -4.04
CA ALA A 103 0.21 -28.99 -4.21
C ALA A 103 -0.14 -28.55 -5.66
N GLY A 104 0.81 -28.66 -6.61
CA GLY A 104 0.61 -28.36 -8.02
C GLY A 104 1.12 -26.98 -8.48
N HIS A 105 1.73 -26.19 -7.61
CA HIS A 105 2.25 -24.87 -7.93
C HIS A 105 3.76 -24.95 -8.25
N THR A 106 4.11 -25.28 -9.50
CA THR A 106 5.51 -25.55 -9.89
C THR A 106 6.32 -24.30 -10.19
N ASN A 107 5.70 -23.23 -10.73
CA ASN A 107 6.42 -22.06 -11.25
C ASN A 107 6.14 -20.78 -10.46
N LYS A 108 5.03 -20.69 -9.74
CA LYS A 108 4.60 -19.49 -8.99
C LYS A 108 3.84 -19.89 -7.76
N MET A 109 3.98 -19.07 -6.72
CA MET A 109 3.15 -19.15 -5.54
C MET A 109 1.66 -18.90 -5.87
N PRO A 110 0.71 -19.58 -5.20
CA PRO A 110 -0.70 -19.26 -5.32
C PRO A 110 -1.03 -17.90 -4.69
N PHE A 111 -2.10 -17.25 -5.19
CA PHE A 111 -2.65 -16.05 -4.54
C PHE A 111 -3.74 -16.37 -3.51
N ARG A 112 -4.34 -17.56 -3.55
CA ARG A 112 -5.51 -17.90 -2.72
C ARG A 112 -5.22 -19.11 -1.85
N GLY A 113 -5.87 -19.13 -0.68
CA GLY A 113 -5.70 -20.19 0.32
C GLY A 113 -4.49 -19.97 1.23
N TRP A 114 -4.28 -20.93 2.15
CA TRP A 114 -3.29 -20.83 3.23
C TRP A 114 -1.83 -20.72 2.76
N GLN A 115 -1.49 -21.30 1.63
CA GLN A 115 -0.11 -21.24 1.09
C GLN A 115 0.33 -19.83 0.71
N ALA A 116 -0.64 -18.92 0.51
CA ALA A 116 -0.37 -17.51 0.24
C ALA A 116 -0.24 -16.66 1.51
N VAL A 117 -0.61 -17.19 2.69
CA VAL A 117 -0.66 -16.43 3.94
C VAL A 117 0.72 -16.35 4.58
N THR A 118 1.14 -15.13 4.92
CA THR A 118 2.23 -14.86 5.87
C THR A 118 1.67 -14.47 7.23
N VAL A 119 2.49 -14.50 8.28
CA VAL A 119 2.07 -14.05 9.60
C VAL A 119 1.60 -12.59 9.51
N PRO A 120 0.35 -12.25 9.87
CA PRO A 120 -0.14 -10.88 9.79
C PRO A 120 0.60 -9.94 10.73
N GLY A 121 0.96 -8.75 10.24
CA GLY A 121 1.78 -7.85 11.02
C GLY A 121 1.16 -6.51 11.40
N ALA A 122 0.05 -6.12 10.78
CA ALA A 122 -0.57 -4.81 11.03
C ALA A 122 -0.99 -4.60 12.50
N PRO A 123 -1.66 -5.55 13.19
CA PRO A 123 -2.00 -5.35 14.61
C PRO A 123 -0.79 -5.13 15.51
N SER A 124 0.32 -5.85 15.26
CA SER A 124 1.58 -5.65 16.01
C SER A 124 2.16 -4.27 15.75
N ALA A 125 2.13 -3.80 14.51
CA ALA A 125 2.66 -2.48 14.16
C ALA A 125 1.83 -1.35 14.79
N TRP A 126 0.50 -1.46 14.86
CA TRP A 126 -0.35 -0.51 15.59
C TRP A 126 0.06 -0.43 17.06
N ALA A 127 0.24 -1.57 17.71
CA ALA A 127 0.63 -1.64 19.11
C ALA A 127 2.03 -1.04 19.34
N GLU A 128 3.03 -1.41 18.53
CA GLU A 128 4.41 -0.91 18.68
C GLU A 128 4.53 0.59 18.41
N LEU A 129 3.83 1.12 17.39
CA LEU A 129 3.75 2.56 17.14
C LEU A 129 3.13 3.30 18.33
N HIS A 130 2.02 2.78 18.85
CA HIS A 130 1.34 3.39 19.97
C HIS A 130 2.17 3.32 21.27
N LYS A 131 2.78 2.19 21.60
CA LYS A 131 3.67 2.04 22.76
C LYS A 131 4.78 3.11 22.79
N ARG A 132 5.30 3.45 21.62
CA ARG A 132 6.43 4.38 21.50
C ARG A 132 6.02 5.84 21.39
N PHE A 133 4.92 6.13 20.71
CA PHE A 133 4.57 7.49 20.29
C PHE A 133 3.11 7.89 20.58
N GLY A 134 2.25 6.95 20.97
CA GLY A 134 0.85 7.22 21.24
C GLY A 134 0.63 8.14 22.43
N ARG A 135 -0.49 8.83 22.44
CA ARG A 135 -0.89 9.80 23.46
C ARG A 135 -2.20 9.43 24.13
N LEU A 136 -3.23 9.10 23.34
CA LEU A 136 -4.53 8.70 23.87
C LEU A 136 -4.51 7.24 24.33
N PRO A 137 -5.44 6.80 25.18
CA PRO A 137 -5.58 5.38 25.48
C PRO A 137 -5.76 4.52 24.23
N PHE A 138 -4.99 3.45 24.08
CA PHE A 138 -4.96 2.63 22.89
C PHE A 138 -6.36 2.14 22.46
N ALA A 139 -7.18 1.72 23.42
CA ALA A 139 -8.55 1.26 23.15
C ALA A 139 -9.46 2.35 22.54
N GLN A 140 -9.18 3.63 22.81
CA GLN A 140 -9.95 4.74 22.25
C GLN A 140 -9.78 4.84 20.74
N LEU A 141 -8.63 4.43 20.19
CA LEU A 141 -8.34 4.48 18.76
C LEU A 141 -9.19 3.50 17.93
N PHE A 142 -9.74 2.48 18.58
CA PHE A 142 -10.62 1.48 17.97
C PHE A 142 -12.08 1.91 17.90
N ALA A 143 -12.49 2.88 18.70
CA ALA A 143 -13.90 3.24 18.87
C ALA A 143 -14.62 3.58 17.54
N PRO A 144 -14.06 4.39 16.62
CA PRO A 144 -14.75 4.68 15.35
C PRO A 144 -14.94 3.43 14.48
N ALA A 145 -13.94 2.56 14.41
CA ALA A 145 -14.01 1.32 13.62
C ALA A 145 -15.04 0.33 14.20
N ILE A 146 -15.09 0.21 15.53
CA ILE A 146 -16.08 -0.62 16.23
C ILE A 146 -17.49 -0.10 15.95
N ASP A 147 -17.70 1.21 16.00
CA ASP A 147 -19.00 1.82 15.71
C ASP A 147 -19.45 1.51 14.28
N TYR A 148 -18.59 1.72 13.27
CA TYR A 148 -18.92 1.37 11.89
C TYR A 148 -19.18 -0.12 11.68
N ALA A 149 -18.42 -0.98 12.34
CA ALA A 149 -18.59 -2.42 12.22
C ALA A 149 -19.92 -2.90 12.81
N GLU A 150 -20.38 -2.34 13.94
CA GLU A 150 -21.62 -2.71 14.63
C GLU A 150 -22.84 -2.04 14.04
N ASN A 151 -22.80 -0.71 13.93
CA ASN A 151 -23.95 0.10 13.54
C ASN A 151 -24.09 0.24 12.03
N GLY A 152 -23.02 -0.07 11.29
CA GLY A 152 -22.96 -0.08 9.85
C GLY A 152 -22.42 1.22 9.26
N TYR A 153 -21.94 1.12 8.03
CA TYR A 153 -21.44 2.23 7.22
C TYR A 153 -21.96 2.14 5.79
N PRO A 154 -22.18 3.26 5.10
CA PRO A 154 -22.56 3.27 3.70
C PRO A 154 -21.33 2.96 2.82
N VAL A 155 -21.44 1.99 1.91
CA VAL A 155 -20.36 1.61 1.00
C VAL A 155 -20.13 2.70 -0.04
N SER A 156 -18.87 3.08 -0.22
CA SER A 156 -18.48 4.09 -1.23
C SER A 156 -18.37 3.49 -2.65
N PRO A 157 -18.44 4.33 -3.71
CA PRO A 157 -18.52 3.85 -5.09
C PRO A 157 -17.37 2.91 -5.53
N ILE A 158 -16.13 3.29 -5.26
CA ILE A 158 -14.96 2.51 -5.66
C ILE A 158 -14.85 1.21 -4.84
N VAL A 159 -15.18 1.27 -3.53
CA VAL A 159 -15.22 0.08 -2.68
C VAL A 159 -16.30 -0.90 -3.16
N ALA A 160 -17.50 -0.43 -3.55
CA ALA A 160 -18.55 -1.28 -4.10
C ALA A 160 -18.10 -2.01 -5.36
N ARG A 161 -17.39 -1.32 -6.25
CA ARG A 161 -16.80 -1.91 -7.46
C ARG A 161 -15.78 -3.00 -7.13
N PHE A 162 -14.79 -2.71 -6.28
CA PHE A 162 -13.78 -3.69 -5.89
C PHE A 162 -14.35 -4.87 -5.11
N TRP A 163 -15.45 -4.65 -4.40
CA TRP A 163 -16.15 -5.74 -3.72
C TRP A 163 -16.73 -6.75 -4.73
N GLN A 164 -17.35 -6.26 -5.81
CA GLN A 164 -17.84 -7.08 -6.90
C GLN A 164 -16.70 -7.86 -7.60
N GLU A 165 -15.60 -7.17 -7.91
CA GLU A 165 -14.40 -7.79 -8.49
C GLU A 165 -13.81 -8.87 -7.55
N GLY A 166 -13.85 -8.66 -6.23
CA GLY A 166 -13.45 -9.64 -5.20
C GLY A 166 -14.32 -10.89 -5.19
N ILE A 167 -15.65 -10.75 -5.32
CA ILE A 167 -16.58 -11.89 -5.44
C ILE A 167 -16.23 -12.72 -6.67
N GLU A 168 -16.03 -12.08 -7.82
CA GLU A 168 -15.69 -12.75 -9.07
C GLU A 168 -14.34 -13.49 -8.97
N ALA A 169 -13.33 -12.84 -8.35
CA ALA A 169 -12.00 -13.41 -8.18
C ALA A 169 -11.99 -14.62 -7.22
N LEU A 170 -12.87 -14.64 -6.21
CA LEU A 170 -12.95 -15.72 -5.22
C LEU A 170 -13.97 -16.81 -5.57
N ALA A 171 -14.88 -16.57 -6.53
CA ALA A 171 -15.90 -17.54 -6.93
C ALA A 171 -15.35 -18.96 -7.25
N PRO A 172 -14.19 -19.13 -7.93
CA PRO A 172 -13.61 -20.45 -8.17
C PRO A 172 -13.20 -21.22 -6.91
N TYR A 173 -13.05 -20.52 -5.77
CA TYR A 173 -12.60 -21.09 -4.48
C TYR A 173 -13.71 -21.26 -3.48
N LYS A 174 -14.99 -21.06 -3.87
CA LYS A 174 -16.15 -21.05 -2.97
C LYS A 174 -16.30 -22.32 -2.13
N ASP A 175 -15.95 -23.46 -2.68
CA ASP A 175 -16.05 -24.76 -2.00
C ASP A 175 -14.81 -25.12 -1.16
N ASN A 176 -13.78 -24.26 -1.16
CA ASN A 176 -12.61 -24.45 -0.30
C ASN A 176 -12.99 -24.13 1.16
N PRO A 177 -12.79 -25.06 2.12
CA PRO A 177 -13.19 -24.86 3.53
C PRO A 177 -12.56 -23.63 4.19
N ALA A 178 -11.38 -23.21 3.78
CA ALA A 178 -10.71 -22.02 4.29
C ALA A 178 -11.29 -20.72 3.70
N VAL A 179 -11.85 -20.76 2.47
CA VAL A 179 -12.37 -19.61 1.73
C VAL A 179 -13.90 -19.46 1.88
N ALA A 180 -14.63 -20.56 2.07
CA ALA A 180 -16.08 -20.52 2.24
C ALA A 180 -16.58 -19.49 3.27
N PRO A 181 -15.91 -19.29 4.45
CA PRO A 181 -16.28 -18.25 5.40
C PRO A 181 -16.21 -16.83 4.86
N TRP A 182 -15.37 -16.56 3.83
CA TRP A 182 -15.32 -15.27 3.17
C TRP A 182 -16.67 -14.89 2.56
N PHE A 183 -17.32 -15.84 1.87
CA PHE A 183 -18.66 -15.60 1.29
C PHE A 183 -19.72 -15.36 2.35
N ALA A 184 -19.66 -16.08 3.47
CA ALA A 184 -20.57 -15.85 4.59
C ALA A 184 -20.37 -14.47 5.23
N THR A 185 -19.14 -13.95 5.25
CA THR A 185 -18.79 -12.67 5.87
C THR A 185 -19.06 -11.49 4.94
N PHE A 186 -18.56 -11.54 3.69
CA PHE A 186 -18.52 -10.40 2.77
C PHE A 186 -19.57 -10.48 1.64
N ALA A 187 -20.15 -11.64 1.39
CA ALA A 187 -21.18 -11.82 0.35
C ALA A 187 -22.30 -12.77 0.83
N PRO A 188 -22.96 -12.52 2.00
CA PRO A 188 -23.94 -13.45 2.57
C PRO A 188 -25.16 -13.67 1.67
N GLN A 189 -25.44 -12.74 0.76
CA GLN A 189 -26.51 -12.85 -0.25
C GLN A 189 -25.96 -13.27 -1.63
N GLY A 190 -24.65 -13.56 -1.76
CA GLY A 190 -23.98 -13.94 -3.00
C GLY A 190 -23.72 -12.77 -3.96
N VAL A 191 -23.97 -11.53 -3.54
CA VAL A 191 -23.77 -10.30 -4.33
C VAL A 191 -23.01 -9.26 -3.52
N ALA A 192 -22.31 -8.35 -4.20
CA ALA A 192 -21.67 -7.21 -3.57
C ALA A 192 -22.69 -6.18 -3.08
N PRO A 193 -22.40 -5.44 -2.02
CA PRO A 193 -23.21 -4.32 -1.60
C PRO A 193 -23.18 -3.21 -2.66
N ARG A 194 -24.32 -2.54 -2.85
CA ARG A 194 -24.42 -1.40 -3.76
C ARG A 194 -23.82 -0.15 -3.13
N THR A 195 -23.41 0.79 -3.95
CA THR A 195 -23.02 2.13 -3.49
C THR A 195 -24.12 2.73 -2.60
N GLY A 196 -23.74 3.22 -1.43
CA GLY A 196 -24.64 3.78 -0.41
C GLY A 196 -25.40 2.75 0.42
N GLU A 197 -25.25 1.46 0.15
CA GLU A 197 -25.84 0.40 0.96
C GLU A 197 -25.16 0.29 2.33
N LEU A 198 -25.96 0.07 3.38
CA LEU A 198 -25.46 -0.05 4.74
C LEU A 198 -24.93 -1.47 5.00
N VAL A 199 -23.65 -1.57 5.25
CA VAL A 199 -22.97 -2.83 5.59
C VAL A 199 -22.62 -2.85 7.08
N ARG A 200 -22.79 -4.01 7.72
CA ARG A 200 -22.39 -4.31 9.10
C ARG A 200 -21.47 -5.50 9.10
N LEU A 201 -20.46 -5.44 9.97
CA LEU A 201 -19.44 -6.50 10.13
C LEU A 201 -19.29 -6.84 11.62
N PRO A 202 -20.31 -7.45 12.26
CA PRO A 202 -20.35 -7.65 13.71
C PRO A 202 -19.20 -8.53 14.24
N ASP A 203 -18.74 -9.50 13.46
CA ASP A 203 -17.60 -10.34 13.81
C ASP A 203 -16.31 -9.53 13.90
N HIS A 204 -16.13 -8.54 13.00
CA HIS A 204 -15.00 -7.61 13.07
C HIS A 204 -15.07 -6.73 14.32
N ALA A 205 -16.27 -6.25 14.71
CA ALA A 205 -16.44 -5.45 15.92
C ALA A 205 -16.03 -6.23 17.17
N LYS A 206 -16.40 -7.51 17.25
CA LYS A 206 -15.96 -8.42 18.32
C LYS A 206 -14.44 -8.52 18.38
N THR A 207 -13.81 -8.76 17.23
CA THR A 207 -12.35 -8.89 17.14
C THR A 207 -11.64 -7.58 17.50
N LEU A 208 -12.13 -6.44 17.00
CA LEU A 208 -11.58 -5.13 17.34
C LEU A 208 -11.61 -4.84 18.86
N ARG A 209 -12.66 -5.26 19.59
CA ARG A 209 -12.68 -5.17 21.05
C ARG A 209 -11.59 -6.01 21.70
N LEU A 210 -11.45 -7.27 21.28
CA LEU A 210 -10.39 -8.15 21.81
C LEU A 210 -8.98 -7.57 21.56
N LEU A 211 -8.76 -6.97 20.38
CA LEU A 211 -7.50 -6.30 20.06
C LEU A 211 -7.27 -5.06 20.93
N ALA A 212 -8.29 -4.24 21.10
CA ALA A 212 -8.24 -3.03 21.92
C ALA A 212 -7.94 -3.34 23.39
N GLU A 213 -8.62 -4.34 23.97
CA GLU A 213 -8.49 -4.75 25.37
C GLU A 213 -7.15 -5.43 25.66
N SER A 214 -6.66 -6.25 24.71
CA SER A 214 -5.41 -7.01 24.88
C SER A 214 -4.17 -6.28 24.37
N TYR A 215 -4.30 -5.05 23.87
CA TYR A 215 -3.20 -4.34 23.20
C TYR A 215 -2.64 -5.11 22.01
N CYS A 216 -3.52 -5.77 21.25
CA CYS A 216 -3.25 -6.70 20.15
C CYS A 216 -2.53 -8.02 20.57
N GLU A 217 -2.21 -8.24 21.85
CA GLU A 217 -1.51 -9.45 22.29
C GLU A 217 -2.35 -10.72 22.06
N SER A 218 -3.68 -10.64 22.15
CA SER A 218 -4.58 -11.78 21.89
C SER A 218 -4.42 -12.36 20.48
N TYR A 219 -3.99 -11.53 19.50
CA TYR A 219 -3.75 -11.96 18.12
C TYR A 219 -2.57 -12.91 17.98
N TYR A 220 -1.55 -12.71 18.82
CA TYR A 220 -0.25 -13.40 18.70
C TYR A 220 -0.03 -14.43 19.80
N ARG A 221 -0.54 -14.20 21.03
CA ARG A 221 -0.22 -14.97 22.24
C ARG A 221 -1.45 -15.24 23.13
N GLY A 222 -2.66 -15.24 22.57
CA GLY A 222 -3.89 -15.41 23.32
C GLY A 222 -5.01 -16.09 22.55
N GLU A 223 -6.25 -15.80 22.92
CA GLU A 223 -7.44 -16.45 22.37
C GLU A 223 -7.51 -16.43 20.84
N LEU A 224 -7.23 -15.28 20.22
CA LEU A 224 -7.28 -15.17 18.76
C LEU A 224 -6.22 -16.05 18.10
N ALA A 225 -5.00 -16.11 18.66
CA ALA A 225 -3.94 -16.98 18.15
C ALA A 225 -4.38 -18.45 18.14
N GLU A 226 -4.99 -18.92 19.24
CA GLU A 226 -5.51 -20.28 19.34
C GLU A 226 -6.59 -20.57 18.29
N LYS A 227 -7.52 -19.63 18.08
CA LYS A 227 -8.58 -19.75 17.04
C LYS A 227 -8.03 -19.73 15.62
N ILE A 228 -7.04 -18.90 15.34
CA ILE A 228 -6.36 -18.83 14.04
C ILE A 228 -5.68 -20.16 13.72
N VAL A 229 -4.92 -20.71 14.67
CA VAL A 229 -4.18 -21.96 14.48
C VAL A 229 -5.13 -23.15 14.36
N ASP A 230 -6.14 -23.27 15.23
CA ASP A 230 -7.16 -24.31 15.14
C ASP A 230 -7.89 -24.31 13.78
N PHE A 231 -8.21 -23.12 13.26
CA PHE A 231 -8.82 -23.00 11.93
C PHE A 231 -7.83 -23.34 10.81
N SER A 232 -6.58 -22.91 10.93
CA SER A 232 -5.51 -23.25 9.98
C SER A 232 -5.35 -24.77 9.88
N GLU A 233 -5.19 -25.47 11.00
CA GLU A 233 -5.03 -26.92 11.04
C GLU A 233 -6.24 -27.66 10.42
N LYS A 234 -7.47 -27.26 10.79
CA LYS A 234 -8.71 -27.88 10.31
C LYS A 234 -8.96 -27.71 8.81
N THR A 235 -8.40 -26.66 8.20
CA THR A 235 -8.64 -26.31 6.79
C THR A 235 -7.41 -26.41 5.91
N GLY A 236 -6.35 -27.10 6.39
CA GLY A 236 -5.15 -27.41 5.59
C GLY A 236 -4.10 -26.30 5.53
N GLY A 237 -4.11 -25.39 6.49
CA GLY A 237 -3.05 -24.41 6.69
C GLY A 237 -1.87 -24.95 7.49
N CYS A 238 -0.82 -24.15 7.59
CA CYS A 238 0.41 -24.54 8.27
C CYS A 238 0.89 -23.53 9.33
N LEU A 239 0.07 -22.51 9.65
CA LEU A 239 0.36 -21.58 10.74
C LEU A 239 0.34 -22.32 12.08
N THR A 240 1.31 -22.03 12.93
CA THR A 240 1.45 -22.57 14.27
C THR A 240 1.37 -21.47 15.33
N LEU A 241 1.11 -21.86 16.60
CA LEU A 241 1.18 -20.91 17.72
C LEU A 241 2.57 -20.29 17.86
N ALA A 242 3.63 -21.03 17.54
CA ALA A 242 5.00 -20.50 17.57
C ALA A 242 5.23 -19.44 16.49
N ASP A 243 4.67 -19.60 15.28
CA ASP A 243 4.76 -18.58 14.23
C ASP A 243 4.13 -17.27 14.68
N LEU A 244 2.98 -17.32 15.34
CA LEU A 244 2.33 -16.12 15.86
C LEU A 244 3.06 -15.56 17.08
N ALA A 245 3.40 -16.40 18.07
CA ALA A 245 4.00 -15.97 19.33
C ALA A 245 5.37 -15.32 19.18
N ASP A 246 6.18 -15.75 18.21
CA ASP A 246 7.50 -15.20 17.93
C ASP A 246 7.45 -13.90 17.13
N TYR A 247 6.28 -13.56 16.58
CA TYR A 247 6.17 -12.38 15.72
C TYR A 247 5.99 -11.08 16.53
N HIS A 248 6.69 -10.04 16.07
CA HIS A 248 6.49 -8.63 16.42
C HIS A 248 6.93 -7.73 15.25
N ALA A 249 6.29 -6.58 15.11
CA ALA A 249 6.72 -5.57 14.15
C ALA A 249 8.02 -4.89 14.61
N GLU A 250 8.90 -4.55 13.67
CA GLU A 250 10.26 -4.11 13.95
C GLU A 250 10.45 -2.65 13.56
N PHE A 251 11.05 -1.85 14.45
CA PHE A 251 11.56 -0.54 14.06
C PHE A 251 12.82 -0.67 13.22
N VAL A 252 12.87 0.04 12.09
CA VAL A 252 13.97 0.04 11.14
C VAL A 252 14.36 1.48 10.79
N GLU A 253 15.59 1.70 10.37
CA GLU A 253 16.01 3.01 9.88
C GLU A 253 15.59 3.16 8.40
N PRO A 254 14.81 4.20 8.03
CA PRO A 254 14.51 4.49 6.64
C PRO A 254 15.76 4.80 5.84
N VAL A 255 15.72 4.54 4.53
CA VAL A 255 16.81 4.82 3.59
C VAL A 255 16.43 5.96 2.67
N HIS A 256 17.40 6.72 2.16
CA HIS A 256 17.13 7.87 1.32
C HIS A 256 18.17 8.08 0.22
N ILE A 257 17.78 8.93 -0.73
CA ILE A 257 18.68 9.60 -1.67
C ILE A 257 18.38 11.09 -1.66
N ASN A 258 19.36 11.91 -2.05
CA ASN A 258 19.09 13.30 -2.37
C ASN A 258 18.66 13.43 -3.84
N TYR A 259 17.48 13.99 -4.06
CA TYR A 259 16.92 14.32 -5.35
C TYR A 259 16.66 15.82 -5.45
N ARG A 260 17.49 16.55 -6.22
CA ARG A 260 17.38 18.00 -6.45
C ARG A 260 17.27 18.86 -5.17
N GLY A 261 18.04 18.49 -4.14
CA GLY A 261 18.07 19.19 -2.86
C GLY A 261 17.00 18.76 -1.84
N TYR A 262 16.22 17.75 -2.16
CA TYR A 262 15.29 17.09 -1.22
C TYR A 262 15.80 15.68 -0.91
N ASP A 263 15.71 15.28 0.35
CA ASP A 263 15.95 13.89 0.73
C ASP A 263 14.65 13.11 0.65
N VAL A 264 14.62 12.13 -0.25
CA VAL A 264 13.49 11.23 -0.48
C VAL A 264 13.71 9.97 0.33
N TRP A 265 12.84 9.70 1.27
CA TRP A 265 12.92 8.60 2.21
C TRP A 265 11.93 7.49 1.88
N GLU A 266 12.40 6.24 1.96
CA GLU A 266 11.62 5.02 1.78
C GLU A 266 11.98 3.98 2.84
N MET A 267 11.14 2.95 2.97
CA MET A 267 11.47 1.81 3.82
C MET A 267 12.59 0.97 3.19
N PRO A 268 13.52 0.43 4.01
CA PRO A 268 14.51 -0.52 3.51
C PRO A 268 13.85 -1.83 3.04
N PRO A 269 14.57 -2.74 2.34
CA PRO A 269 14.12 -4.10 2.10
C PRO A 269 13.65 -4.80 3.40
N ASN A 270 12.73 -5.70 3.34
CA ASN A 270 12.14 -6.44 2.20
C ASN A 270 11.16 -5.62 1.32
N GLY A 271 10.84 -4.38 1.67
CA GLY A 271 10.02 -3.49 0.86
C GLY A 271 10.74 -3.01 -0.40
N HIS A 272 9.98 -2.78 -1.47
CA HIS A 272 10.55 -2.32 -2.75
C HIS A 272 10.65 -0.79 -2.87
N GLY A 273 10.62 -0.04 -1.79
CA GLY A 273 10.77 1.43 -1.80
C GLY A 273 12.06 1.90 -2.47
N ILE A 274 13.15 1.15 -2.27
CA ILE A 274 14.42 1.46 -2.94
C ILE A 274 14.33 1.42 -4.47
N THR A 275 13.34 0.78 -5.08
CA THR A 275 13.11 0.83 -6.54
C THR A 275 12.76 2.25 -7.00
N ALA A 276 11.94 2.98 -6.23
CA ALA A 276 11.65 4.39 -6.52
C ALA A 276 12.91 5.25 -6.35
N LEU A 277 13.70 5.01 -5.29
CA LEU A 277 14.95 5.71 -5.05
C LEU A 277 15.98 5.46 -6.17
N MET A 278 16.11 4.21 -6.64
CA MET A 278 16.99 3.89 -7.79
C MET A 278 16.57 4.63 -9.06
N ALA A 279 15.27 4.64 -9.37
CA ALA A 279 14.75 5.36 -10.55
C ALA A 279 15.02 6.86 -10.46
N LEU A 280 14.75 7.50 -9.32
CA LEU A 280 15.04 8.91 -9.09
C LEU A 280 16.56 9.20 -9.17
N ASN A 281 17.40 8.29 -8.65
CA ASN A 281 18.85 8.41 -8.71
C ASN A 281 19.38 8.36 -10.16
N ILE A 282 18.74 7.56 -11.03
CA ILE A 282 18.99 7.55 -12.46
C ILE A 282 18.53 8.89 -13.08
N LEU A 283 17.31 9.33 -12.76
CA LEU A 283 16.65 10.51 -13.35
C LEU A 283 17.31 11.82 -12.97
N LYS A 284 17.90 11.96 -11.79
CA LYS A 284 18.53 13.22 -11.34
C LYS A 284 19.67 13.72 -12.24
N GLY A 285 20.25 12.83 -13.04
CA GLY A 285 21.31 13.20 -14.00
C GLY A 285 20.80 13.69 -15.35
N PHE A 286 19.49 13.82 -15.53
CA PHE A 286 18.89 14.40 -16.75
C PHE A 286 18.30 15.78 -16.47
N GLU A 287 18.23 16.59 -17.53
CA GLU A 287 17.40 17.79 -17.59
C GLU A 287 16.08 17.46 -18.30
N PHE A 288 15.01 18.15 -17.90
CA PHE A 288 13.65 17.94 -18.41
C PHE A 288 13.09 19.24 -18.97
N ASP A 289 12.56 19.17 -20.19
CA ASP A 289 12.02 20.30 -20.94
C ASP A 289 10.52 20.54 -20.70
N GLY A 290 9.84 19.60 -20.07
CA GLY A 290 8.43 19.69 -19.71
C GLY A 290 7.89 18.37 -19.23
N ARG A 291 6.85 18.43 -18.39
CA ARG A 291 6.23 17.26 -17.74
C ARG A 291 5.75 16.22 -18.75
N ASP A 292 5.00 16.66 -19.78
CA ASP A 292 4.33 15.80 -20.75
C ASP A 292 5.13 15.66 -22.06
N SER A 293 6.40 16.10 -22.08
CA SER A 293 7.23 15.90 -23.25
C SER A 293 7.58 14.43 -23.45
N VAL A 294 7.68 14.01 -24.70
CA VAL A 294 8.04 12.63 -25.06
C VAL A 294 9.39 12.24 -24.47
N ALA A 295 10.36 13.16 -24.51
CA ALA A 295 11.70 12.95 -23.98
C ALA A 295 11.68 12.73 -22.45
N THR A 296 10.87 13.49 -21.71
CA THR A 296 10.68 13.31 -20.26
C THR A 296 10.03 11.98 -19.94
N LEU A 297 8.91 11.66 -20.59
CA LEU A 297 8.18 10.41 -20.36
C LEU A 297 9.03 9.19 -20.72
N HIS A 298 9.75 9.23 -21.84
CA HIS A 298 10.67 8.16 -22.21
C HIS A 298 11.74 7.92 -21.14
N LYS A 299 12.43 8.97 -20.68
CA LYS A 299 13.43 8.85 -19.61
C LYS A 299 12.86 8.30 -18.31
N GLN A 300 11.66 8.75 -17.90
CA GLN A 300 10.98 8.24 -16.71
C GLN A 300 10.67 6.75 -16.83
N ILE A 301 10.09 6.33 -17.95
CA ILE A 301 9.73 4.93 -18.22
C ILE A 301 10.99 4.05 -18.24
N GLU A 302 12.03 4.47 -18.95
CA GLU A 302 13.27 3.69 -19.06
C GLU A 302 14.02 3.59 -17.72
N ALA A 303 14.10 4.67 -16.95
CA ALA A 303 14.68 4.64 -15.60
C ALA A 303 13.92 3.69 -14.69
N MET A 304 12.59 3.67 -14.79
CA MET A 304 11.73 2.79 -14.01
C MET A 304 11.91 1.32 -14.39
N LYS A 305 12.00 1.01 -15.70
CA LYS A 305 12.30 -0.34 -16.21
C LYS A 305 13.60 -0.86 -15.62
N LEU A 306 14.66 -0.06 -15.66
CA LEU A 306 15.98 -0.43 -15.14
C LEU A 306 15.95 -0.64 -13.63
N ALA A 307 15.27 0.23 -12.89
CA ALA A 307 15.11 0.11 -11.44
C ALA A 307 14.32 -1.14 -11.04
N PHE A 308 13.27 -1.49 -11.78
CA PHE A 308 12.53 -2.72 -11.54
C PHE A 308 13.33 -3.98 -11.90
N ALA A 309 14.12 -3.96 -12.98
CA ALA A 309 14.98 -5.07 -13.32
C ALA A 309 15.89 -5.44 -12.14
N ASP A 310 16.50 -4.44 -11.53
CA ASP A 310 17.37 -4.63 -10.37
C ASP A 310 16.54 -4.98 -9.11
N GLY A 311 15.44 -4.29 -8.88
CA GLY A 311 14.59 -4.49 -7.71
C GLY A 311 14.05 -5.93 -7.61
N MET A 312 13.57 -6.48 -8.71
CA MET A 312 13.04 -7.84 -8.76
C MET A 312 14.12 -8.92 -8.63
N GLN A 313 15.35 -8.58 -9.00
CA GLN A 313 16.48 -9.51 -8.91
C GLN A 313 17.10 -9.54 -7.51
N TYR A 314 17.16 -8.41 -6.81
CA TYR A 314 18.01 -8.24 -5.64
C TYR A 314 17.26 -7.88 -4.36
N ILE A 315 16.00 -7.43 -4.42
CA ILE A 315 15.23 -7.09 -3.21
C ILE A 315 14.58 -8.35 -2.63
N ALA A 316 14.89 -8.63 -1.37
CA ALA A 316 14.33 -9.74 -0.60
C ALA A 316 14.41 -9.42 0.90
N ASP A 317 14.15 -10.39 1.75
CA ASP A 317 14.50 -10.32 3.17
C ASP A 317 15.99 -9.98 3.31
N PRO A 318 16.37 -8.91 4.04
CA PRO A 318 17.76 -8.45 4.12
C PRO A 318 18.76 -9.53 4.54
N ARG A 319 18.32 -10.55 5.30
CA ARG A 319 19.15 -11.69 5.72
C ARG A 319 19.61 -12.58 4.56
N TYR A 320 18.96 -12.47 3.41
CA TYR A 320 19.17 -13.33 2.24
C TYR A 320 19.62 -12.55 0.99
N MET A 321 19.65 -11.21 1.05
CA MET A 321 20.11 -10.38 -0.06
C MET A 321 21.62 -10.52 -0.29
N ARG A 322 22.00 -10.81 -1.54
CA ARG A 322 23.41 -10.87 -1.97
C ARG A 322 23.99 -9.48 -2.26
N THR A 323 23.13 -8.50 -2.50
CA THR A 323 23.52 -7.13 -2.83
C THR A 323 23.11 -6.17 -1.72
N LYS A 324 24.03 -5.28 -1.33
CA LYS A 324 23.75 -4.26 -0.30
C LYS A 324 22.94 -3.09 -0.88
N VAL A 325 22.06 -2.53 -0.07
CA VAL A 325 21.22 -1.37 -0.44
C VAL A 325 22.07 -0.17 -0.84
N GLU A 326 23.16 0.11 -0.11
CA GLU A 326 24.07 1.23 -0.39
C GLU A 326 24.71 1.12 -1.78
N ALA A 327 25.01 -0.10 -2.23
CA ALA A 327 25.54 -0.33 -3.57
C ALA A 327 24.48 -0.05 -4.66
N MET A 328 23.22 -0.47 -4.42
CA MET A 328 22.11 -0.24 -5.33
C MET A 328 21.75 1.26 -5.43
N LEU A 329 21.91 2.01 -4.35
CA LEU A 329 21.62 3.46 -4.28
C LEU A 329 22.86 4.33 -4.57
N SER A 330 24.02 3.75 -4.91
CA SER A 330 25.23 4.53 -5.18
C SER A 330 25.11 5.33 -6.47
N GLU A 331 25.74 6.52 -6.50
CA GLU A 331 25.78 7.37 -7.70
C GLU A 331 26.50 6.69 -8.87
N GLU A 332 27.55 5.94 -8.56
CA GLU A 332 28.29 5.17 -9.59
C GLU A 332 27.36 4.15 -10.28
N TYR A 333 26.53 3.44 -9.50
CA TYR A 333 25.58 2.50 -10.06
C TYR A 333 24.50 3.20 -10.87
N ALA A 334 23.93 4.29 -10.33
CA ALA A 334 22.93 5.10 -11.04
C ALA A 334 23.48 5.65 -12.39
N ALA A 335 24.73 6.11 -12.43
CA ALA A 335 25.38 6.57 -13.65
C ALA A 335 25.53 5.46 -14.69
N LYS A 336 25.90 4.24 -14.28
CA LYS A 336 25.97 3.06 -15.16
C LYS A 336 24.60 2.72 -15.75
N ARG A 337 23.53 2.74 -14.93
CA ARG A 337 22.18 2.47 -15.39
C ARG A 337 21.65 3.58 -16.30
N ARG A 338 21.92 4.85 -15.98
CA ARG A 338 21.59 6.03 -16.79
C ARG A 338 22.19 5.95 -18.20
N ALA A 339 23.43 5.48 -18.32
CA ALA A 339 24.13 5.33 -19.60
C ALA A 339 23.46 4.30 -20.55
N LEU A 340 22.59 3.44 -20.06
CA LEU A 340 21.85 2.49 -20.88
C LEU A 340 20.62 3.13 -21.55
N ILE A 341 20.14 4.27 -21.06
CA ILE A 341 18.97 4.95 -21.60
C ILE A 341 19.37 5.67 -22.88
N GLY A 342 18.95 5.14 -24.03
CA GLY A 342 19.16 5.68 -25.36
C GLY A 342 17.91 6.33 -25.94
N GLU A 343 17.82 6.37 -27.27
CA GLU A 343 16.66 6.94 -27.99
C GLU A 343 15.53 5.93 -28.20
N GLN A 344 15.77 4.65 -27.97
CA GLN A 344 14.80 3.56 -28.18
C GLN A 344 14.45 2.86 -26.88
N ALA A 345 13.22 2.36 -26.80
CA ALA A 345 12.72 1.62 -25.67
C ALA A 345 13.54 0.34 -25.40
N LEU A 346 14.08 0.24 -24.20
CA LEU A 346 14.82 -0.93 -23.72
C LEU A 346 13.88 -2.12 -23.53
N LEU A 347 14.44 -3.30 -23.64
CA LEU A 347 13.84 -4.56 -23.17
C LEU A 347 14.61 -4.99 -21.91
N PRO A 348 14.13 -4.63 -20.72
CA PRO A 348 14.84 -5.00 -19.49
C PRO A 348 14.68 -6.50 -19.23
N GLU A 349 15.74 -7.11 -18.75
CA GLU A 349 15.65 -8.48 -18.20
C GLU A 349 15.10 -8.39 -16.78
N ALA A 350 13.80 -8.59 -16.61
CA ALA A 350 13.16 -8.61 -15.30
C ALA A 350 11.82 -9.33 -15.31
N GLY A 351 11.36 -9.71 -14.11
CA GLY A 351 10.05 -10.35 -13.91
C GLY A 351 8.87 -9.41 -14.21
N LYS A 352 7.66 -10.01 -14.28
CA LYS A 352 6.42 -9.30 -14.64
C LYS A 352 5.79 -8.66 -13.43
N PRO A 353 5.57 -7.33 -13.39
CA PRO A 353 4.80 -6.69 -12.34
C PRO A 353 3.30 -7.03 -12.46
N PHE A 354 2.63 -7.20 -11.30
CA PHE A 354 1.20 -7.42 -11.19
C PHE A 354 0.53 -6.29 -10.43
N CYS A 355 -0.73 -5.95 -10.77
CA CYS A 355 -1.54 -5.01 -10.00
C CYS A 355 -2.14 -5.68 -8.77
N GLY A 356 -2.26 -4.95 -7.64
CA GLY A 356 -2.86 -5.44 -6.40
C GLY A 356 -3.48 -4.31 -5.58
N GLY A 357 -4.31 -4.68 -4.58
CA GLY A 357 -4.99 -3.75 -3.69
C GLY A 357 -4.15 -3.35 -2.47
N THR A 358 -4.29 -2.11 -2.02
CA THR A 358 -3.56 -1.53 -0.88
C THR A 358 -4.31 -0.31 -0.40
N VAL A 359 -4.16 0.09 0.87
CA VAL A 359 -4.60 1.39 1.37
C VAL A 359 -3.41 2.20 1.85
N TYR A 360 -3.35 3.47 1.42
CA TYR A 360 -2.39 4.45 1.88
C TYR A 360 -3.09 5.57 2.66
N LEU A 361 -2.45 6.03 3.71
CA LEU A 361 -2.90 7.18 4.49
C LEU A 361 -1.72 8.03 4.95
N CYS A 362 -1.97 9.31 5.17
CA CYS A 362 -1.03 10.19 5.83
C CYS A 362 -1.73 11.12 6.82
N THR A 363 -1.02 11.46 7.89
CA THR A 363 -1.52 12.32 8.96
C THR A 363 -0.47 13.35 9.38
N ALA A 364 -0.94 14.48 9.92
CA ALA A 364 -0.10 15.50 10.52
C ALA A 364 -0.84 16.20 11.67
N ASP A 365 -0.12 16.67 12.68
CA ASP A 365 -0.65 17.45 13.81
C ASP A 365 0.00 18.83 13.94
N ASN A 366 -0.45 19.62 14.90
CA ASN A 366 0.05 20.96 15.18
C ASN A 366 1.37 21.00 15.96
N GLU A 367 1.87 19.87 16.42
CA GLU A 367 3.17 19.74 17.07
C GLU A 367 4.28 19.41 16.07
N GLY A 368 3.92 19.25 14.79
CA GLY A 368 4.84 18.93 13.70
C GLY A 368 5.09 17.43 13.51
N ASN A 369 4.39 16.56 14.23
CA ASN A 369 4.46 15.13 13.96
C ASN A 369 3.73 14.80 12.67
N MET A 370 4.31 13.92 11.86
CA MET A 370 3.76 13.51 10.57
C MET A 370 3.95 12.01 10.37
N VAL A 371 2.98 11.37 9.73
CA VAL A 371 3.01 9.93 9.47
C VAL A 371 2.68 9.64 8.00
N SER A 372 3.52 8.83 7.38
CA SER A 372 3.25 8.14 6.12
C SER A 372 2.99 6.67 6.45
N PHE A 373 1.79 6.16 6.16
CA PHE A 373 1.37 4.83 6.59
C PHE A 373 0.70 4.09 5.44
N ILE A 374 1.03 2.82 5.28
CA ILE A 374 0.48 1.96 4.24
C ILE A 374 0.15 0.57 4.80
N GLN A 375 -1.01 0.03 4.44
CA GLN A 375 -1.51 -1.25 4.91
C GLN A 375 -2.14 -2.03 3.76
N SER A 376 -1.98 -3.37 3.76
CA SER A 376 -2.39 -4.15 2.61
C SER A 376 -2.57 -5.63 2.92
N ASN A 377 -3.56 -6.25 2.28
CA ASN A 377 -3.62 -7.70 2.12
C ASN A 377 -2.80 -8.19 0.91
N TYR A 378 -2.24 -7.33 0.10
CA TYR A 378 -1.57 -7.45 -1.19
C TYR A 378 -2.54 -7.43 -2.36
N LYS A 379 -3.33 -8.47 -2.63
CA LYS A 379 -4.23 -8.49 -3.78
C LYS A 379 -5.69 -8.64 -3.33
N ASP A 380 -6.51 -7.64 -3.63
CA ASP A 380 -7.94 -7.61 -3.32
C ASP A 380 -8.21 -7.97 -1.84
N PHE A 381 -9.13 -8.86 -1.56
CA PHE A 381 -9.41 -9.40 -0.23
C PHE A 381 -8.33 -10.38 0.30
N GLY A 382 -7.08 -10.32 -0.19
CA GLY A 382 -5.98 -11.19 0.21
C GLY A 382 -6.20 -12.65 -0.21
N SER A 383 -5.77 -13.58 0.64
CA SER A 383 -5.85 -15.02 0.37
C SER A 383 -7.28 -15.58 0.21
N GLY A 384 -8.30 -14.80 0.54
CA GLY A 384 -9.69 -15.25 0.65
C GLY A 384 -9.95 -16.10 1.91
N VAL A 385 -8.92 -16.37 2.70
CA VAL A 385 -9.08 -17.08 3.98
C VAL A 385 -9.63 -16.12 5.02
N VAL A 386 -10.75 -16.51 5.66
CA VAL A 386 -11.39 -15.69 6.71
C VAL A 386 -11.69 -16.56 7.92
N LEU A 387 -11.24 -16.14 9.10
CA LEU A 387 -11.55 -16.80 10.36
C LEU A 387 -13.04 -16.61 10.71
N PRO A 388 -13.86 -17.69 10.70
CA PRO A 388 -15.28 -17.58 10.94
C PRO A 388 -15.59 -17.11 12.38
N GLY A 389 -16.60 -16.22 12.52
CA GLY A 389 -17.02 -15.65 13.80
C GLY A 389 -16.08 -14.59 14.37
N TYR A 390 -15.01 -14.23 13.63
CA TYR A 390 -14.04 -13.19 14.00
C TYR A 390 -13.75 -12.20 12.86
N GLY A 391 -14.12 -12.52 11.61
CA GLY A 391 -13.96 -11.63 10.46
C GLY A 391 -12.50 -11.32 10.08
N ILE A 392 -11.51 -12.05 10.58
CA ILE A 392 -10.10 -11.85 10.22
C ILE A 392 -9.88 -12.41 8.81
N ASN A 393 -9.71 -11.55 7.84
CA ASN A 393 -9.29 -11.89 6.47
C ASN A 393 -7.78 -11.80 6.33
N PHE A 394 -7.14 -12.89 5.88
CA PHE A 394 -5.69 -13.00 5.84
C PHE A 394 -5.12 -12.48 4.51
N ASN A 395 -3.93 -11.87 4.60
CA ASN A 395 -3.15 -11.45 3.45
C ASN A 395 -2.80 -12.62 2.52
N ASP A 396 -2.42 -12.30 1.29
CA ASP A 396 -1.83 -13.23 0.31
C ASP A 396 -0.37 -12.86 -0.02
N ARG A 397 0.33 -12.30 0.95
CA ARG A 397 1.69 -11.77 0.77
C ARG A 397 2.71 -12.83 0.40
N GLY A 398 2.50 -14.09 0.80
CA GLY A 398 3.32 -15.24 0.40
C GLY A 398 3.36 -15.45 -1.12
N ALA A 399 2.38 -14.93 -1.87
CA ALA A 399 2.43 -14.93 -3.33
C ALA A 399 3.59 -14.10 -3.91
N GLY A 400 4.24 -13.26 -3.09
CA GLY A 400 5.43 -12.51 -3.46
C GLY A 400 6.70 -13.36 -3.57
N PHE A 401 6.76 -14.52 -2.92
CA PHE A 401 7.94 -15.38 -2.99
C PHE A 401 8.18 -15.98 -4.38
N SER A 402 9.45 -16.16 -4.70
CA SER A 402 9.89 -16.95 -5.85
C SER A 402 9.93 -18.44 -5.52
N LEU A 403 9.63 -19.28 -6.51
CA LEU A 403 9.92 -20.72 -6.47
C LEU A 403 11.21 -21.08 -7.23
N ASP A 404 11.93 -20.10 -7.76
CA ASP A 404 13.26 -20.28 -8.37
C ASP A 404 14.35 -20.16 -7.29
N GLU A 405 15.09 -21.25 -7.10
CA GLU A 405 16.16 -21.34 -6.09
C GLU A 405 17.33 -20.38 -6.34
N SER A 406 17.46 -19.84 -7.55
CA SER A 406 18.47 -18.83 -7.87
C SER A 406 18.10 -17.42 -7.40
N SER A 407 16.83 -17.18 -7.05
CA SER A 407 16.32 -15.89 -6.60
C SER A 407 16.67 -15.62 -5.14
N ASP A 408 17.05 -14.37 -4.84
CA ASP A 408 17.21 -13.91 -3.45
C ASP A 408 15.89 -13.97 -2.69
N ASP A 409 14.75 -13.96 -3.37
CA ASP A 409 13.42 -14.07 -2.78
C ASP A 409 12.81 -15.50 -2.86
N PHE A 410 13.66 -16.54 -3.00
CA PHE A 410 13.20 -17.93 -2.94
C PHE A 410 12.50 -18.22 -1.61
N LEU A 411 11.35 -18.93 -1.67
CA LEU A 411 10.56 -19.31 -0.50
C LEU A 411 11.37 -20.17 0.47
N LEU A 412 11.55 -19.67 1.68
CA LEU A 412 12.10 -20.39 2.83
C LEU A 412 11.23 -20.16 4.07
N PRO A 413 11.12 -21.15 4.98
CA PRO A 413 10.49 -20.97 6.27
C PRO A 413 11.05 -19.76 7.03
N ARG A 414 10.20 -19.01 7.73
CA ARG A 414 10.58 -17.83 8.55
C ARG A 414 11.25 -16.69 7.77
N LYS A 415 11.12 -16.67 6.46
CA LYS A 415 11.61 -15.60 5.59
C LYS A 415 10.50 -14.60 5.27
N LYS A 416 10.85 -13.31 5.21
CA LYS A 416 9.95 -12.26 4.73
C LYS A 416 9.98 -12.21 3.20
N PRO A 417 8.82 -12.11 2.50
CA PRO A 417 8.77 -12.02 1.04
C PRO A 417 9.15 -10.62 0.54
N TYR A 418 9.49 -10.51 -0.75
CA TYR A 418 9.46 -9.25 -1.47
C TYR A 418 8.14 -8.52 -1.23
N HIS A 419 8.20 -7.26 -0.79
CA HIS A 419 7.03 -6.55 -0.32
C HIS A 419 6.74 -5.28 -1.12
N THR A 420 5.48 -5.13 -1.57
CA THR A 420 5.09 -4.10 -2.52
C THR A 420 4.48 -2.84 -1.90
N ILE A 421 4.39 -2.73 -0.58
CA ILE A 421 3.88 -1.51 0.05
C ILE A 421 5.04 -0.59 0.45
N ILE A 422 4.92 0.71 0.09
CA ILE A 422 5.95 1.71 0.33
C ILE A 422 5.32 3.02 0.82
N PRO A 423 5.53 3.42 2.08
CA PRO A 423 5.24 4.76 2.53
C PRO A 423 6.45 5.65 2.21
N GLY A 424 6.22 6.81 1.57
CA GLY A 424 7.27 7.77 1.24
C GLY A 424 7.27 8.98 2.18
N PHE A 425 8.43 9.59 2.41
CA PHE A 425 8.55 10.83 3.16
C PHE A 425 9.58 11.75 2.52
N LEU A 426 9.33 13.06 2.60
CA LEU A 426 10.21 14.07 2.02
C LEU A 426 10.74 14.99 3.12
N THR A 427 12.07 15.22 3.13
CA THR A 427 12.71 16.24 3.96
C THR A 427 13.55 17.19 3.11
N LYS A 428 13.83 18.37 3.62
CA LYS A 428 14.74 19.34 3.01
C LYS A 428 15.50 20.07 4.10
N ASP A 429 16.82 20.14 3.95
CA ASP A 429 17.71 20.83 4.90
C ASP A 429 17.52 20.35 6.36
N GLY A 430 17.19 19.05 6.55
CA GLY A 430 16.94 18.45 7.87
C GLY A 430 15.54 18.70 8.44
N GLU A 431 14.65 19.37 7.72
CA GLU A 431 13.28 19.67 8.13
C GLU A 431 12.25 18.81 7.36
N ALA A 432 11.15 18.47 8.02
CA ALA A 432 10.06 17.75 7.37
C ALA A 432 9.36 18.61 6.32
N VAL A 433 9.30 18.12 5.08
CA VAL A 433 8.38 18.60 4.05
C VAL A 433 7.06 17.86 4.17
N GLY A 434 7.10 16.52 4.28
CA GLY A 434 5.93 15.74 4.65
C GLY A 434 5.81 14.36 4.02
N PRO A 435 4.76 13.62 4.43
CA PRO A 435 4.43 12.29 3.91
C PRO A 435 3.75 12.36 2.55
N PHE A 436 4.08 11.40 1.70
CA PHE A 436 3.42 11.12 0.43
C PHE A 436 3.41 9.63 0.16
N GLY A 437 2.49 9.17 -0.67
CA GLY A 437 2.50 7.78 -1.14
C GLY A 437 1.45 7.56 -2.21
N VAL A 438 1.68 6.54 -3.03
CA VAL A 438 0.76 6.09 -4.08
C VAL A 438 0.60 4.59 -3.95
N MET A 439 -0.55 4.11 -3.51
CA MET A 439 -0.84 2.68 -3.43
C MET A 439 -1.12 2.06 -4.80
N GLY A 440 -0.96 0.74 -4.96
CA GLY A 440 -1.25 0.02 -6.21
C GLY A 440 -0.19 -1.02 -6.58
N ALA A 441 0.33 -1.78 -5.63
CA ALA A 441 1.35 -2.82 -5.81
C ALA A 441 2.56 -2.31 -6.61
N TYR A 442 2.85 -2.86 -7.79
CA TYR A 442 3.98 -2.44 -8.63
C TYR A 442 3.80 -1.06 -9.28
N MET A 443 2.62 -0.45 -9.18
CA MET A 443 2.44 0.97 -9.52
C MET A 443 3.05 1.90 -8.47
N GLN A 444 3.27 1.46 -7.24
CA GLN A 444 3.72 2.34 -6.14
C GLN A 444 5.05 3.05 -6.45
N PRO A 445 6.17 2.39 -6.80
CA PRO A 445 7.40 3.09 -7.16
C PRO A 445 7.23 4.02 -8.36
N GLN A 446 6.44 3.62 -9.35
CA GLN A 446 6.14 4.43 -10.54
C GLN A 446 5.36 5.69 -10.17
N GLY A 447 4.36 5.54 -9.29
CA GLY A 447 3.56 6.65 -8.78
C GLY A 447 4.39 7.61 -7.92
N HIS A 448 5.28 7.09 -7.05
CA HIS A 448 6.20 7.89 -6.24
C HIS A 448 7.10 8.76 -7.12
N VAL A 449 7.73 8.18 -8.14
CA VAL A 449 8.57 8.91 -9.10
C VAL A 449 7.77 10.01 -9.80
N GLN A 450 6.59 9.70 -10.32
CA GLN A 450 5.75 10.67 -11.05
C GLN A 450 5.28 11.81 -10.14
N VAL A 451 4.81 11.51 -8.93
CA VAL A 451 4.36 12.53 -7.97
C VAL A 451 5.51 13.43 -7.52
N LEU A 452 6.68 12.85 -7.21
CA LEU A 452 7.84 13.64 -6.79
C LEU A 452 8.37 14.53 -7.91
N MET A 453 8.48 14.02 -9.14
CA MET A 453 8.88 14.85 -10.29
C MET A 453 7.84 15.94 -10.59
N ASN A 454 6.54 15.61 -10.48
CA ASN A 454 5.48 16.62 -10.62
C ASN A 454 5.64 17.76 -9.60
N THR A 455 6.02 17.42 -8.36
CA THR A 455 6.20 18.39 -7.27
C THR A 455 7.52 19.15 -7.39
N ILE A 456 8.64 18.45 -7.63
CA ILE A 456 10.01 19.01 -7.52
C ILE A 456 10.48 19.60 -8.84
N ASP A 457 10.37 18.85 -9.96
CA ASP A 457 10.85 19.32 -11.27
C ASP A 457 9.85 20.25 -11.96
N PHE A 458 8.54 19.97 -11.82
CA PHE A 458 7.49 20.71 -12.54
C PHE A 458 6.68 21.65 -11.66
N LEU A 459 7.00 21.75 -10.36
CA LEU A 459 6.46 22.72 -9.40
C LEU A 459 4.93 22.71 -9.29
N LEU A 460 4.30 21.55 -9.51
CA LEU A 460 2.87 21.40 -9.34
C LEU A 460 2.51 21.42 -7.83
N ASN A 461 1.38 22.04 -7.51
CA ASN A 461 0.82 21.92 -6.16
C ASN A 461 0.43 20.46 -5.88
N PRO A 462 0.27 20.05 -4.62
CA PRO A 462 0.06 18.64 -4.29
C PRO A 462 -1.18 18.04 -4.95
N GLN A 463 -2.28 18.79 -5.11
CA GLN A 463 -3.47 18.27 -5.79
C GLN A 463 -3.23 18.09 -7.30
N ALA A 464 -2.63 19.06 -7.96
CA ALA A 464 -2.28 18.95 -9.37
C ALA A 464 -1.28 17.82 -9.64
N ALA A 465 -0.36 17.56 -8.71
CA ALA A 465 0.59 16.45 -8.80
C ALA A 465 -0.11 15.08 -8.77
N LEU A 466 -1.20 14.93 -7.99
CA LEU A 466 -2.04 13.73 -7.96
C LEU A 466 -3.00 13.64 -9.16
N ASP A 467 -3.59 14.78 -9.57
CA ASP A 467 -4.55 14.85 -10.68
C ASP A 467 -3.92 14.59 -12.04
N ALA A 468 -2.63 14.79 -12.16
CA ALA A 468 -1.87 14.65 -13.40
C ALA A 468 -2.05 13.26 -14.03
N PRO A 469 -2.17 13.16 -15.37
CA PRO A 469 -2.24 11.87 -16.05
C PRO A 469 -0.99 11.03 -15.76
N ARG A 470 -1.21 9.71 -15.59
CA ARG A 470 -0.15 8.76 -15.24
C ARG A 470 0.09 7.76 -16.35
N TRP A 471 1.32 7.28 -16.37
CA TRP A 471 1.75 6.12 -17.12
C TRP A 471 2.10 4.98 -16.15
N GLN A 472 2.05 3.73 -16.66
CA GLN A 472 2.47 2.54 -15.93
C GLN A 472 3.21 1.60 -16.88
N TRP A 473 4.45 1.26 -16.55
CA TRP A 473 5.15 0.15 -17.20
C TRP A 473 4.60 -1.17 -16.67
N ILE A 474 4.31 -2.10 -17.57
CA ILE A 474 3.68 -3.39 -17.26
C ILE A 474 4.69 -4.53 -17.35
N ASP A 475 5.31 -4.70 -18.54
CA ASP A 475 6.29 -5.75 -18.81
C ASP A 475 7.02 -5.45 -20.13
N GLY A 476 8.26 -5.88 -20.27
CA GLY A 476 9.00 -5.72 -21.51
C GLY A 476 8.97 -4.30 -22.05
N ARG A 477 8.30 -4.10 -23.19
CA ARG A 477 8.06 -2.77 -23.78
C ARG A 477 6.63 -2.27 -23.58
N GLU A 478 5.76 -3.04 -22.94
CA GLU A 478 4.36 -2.67 -22.72
C GLU A 478 4.25 -1.56 -21.66
N VAL A 479 3.61 -0.45 -22.04
CA VAL A 479 3.35 0.71 -21.19
C VAL A 479 1.89 1.10 -21.34
N TRP A 480 1.19 1.26 -20.22
CA TRP A 480 -0.16 1.81 -20.20
C TRP A 480 -0.10 3.31 -19.93
N LEU A 481 -0.87 4.07 -20.69
CA LEU A 481 -1.06 5.50 -20.50
C LEU A 481 -2.54 5.80 -20.29
N GLU A 482 -2.86 6.71 -19.40
CA GLU A 482 -4.21 7.26 -19.32
C GLU A 482 -4.55 8.02 -20.62
N ASP A 483 -5.82 7.97 -21.06
CA ASP A 483 -6.30 8.65 -22.27
C ASP A 483 -6.28 10.19 -22.20
N ARG A 484 -5.81 10.71 -21.07
CA ARG A 484 -5.59 12.16 -20.85
C ARG A 484 -4.25 12.68 -21.40
N PHE A 485 -3.35 11.81 -21.86
CA PHE A 485 -2.18 12.23 -22.63
C PHE A 485 -2.55 12.62 -24.06
N ALA A 486 -1.85 13.62 -24.62
CA ALA A 486 -2.08 14.03 -25.99
C ALA A 486 -1.81 12.88 -26.99
N PRO A 487 -2.66 12.67 -28.01
CA PRO A 487 -2.45 11.59 -29.00
C PRO A 487 -1.08 11.61 -29.67
N GLU A 488 -0.53 12.79 -29.89
CA GLU A 488 0.79 12.99 -30.49
C GLU A 488 1.91 12.41 -29.62
N VAL A 489 1.79 12.53 -28.29
CA VAL A 489 2.73 11.96 -27.33
C VAL A 489 2.68 10.44 -27.39
N VAL A 490 1.47 9.86 -27.42
CA VAL A 490 1.25 8.43 -27.54
C VAL A 490 1.94 7.87 -28.80
N GLU A 491 1.71 8.51 -29.95
CA GLU A 491 2.27 8.07 -31.23
C GLU A 491 3.80 8.20 -31.28
N GLN A 492 4.36 9.24 -30.65
CA GLN A 492 5.81 9.40 -30.59
C GLN A 492 6.45 8.36 -29.66
N LEU A 493 5.86 8.04 -28.51
CA LEU A 493 6.35 6.97 -27.64
C LEU A 493 6.34 5.60 -28.38
N ARG A 494 5.30 5.34 -29.18
CA ARG A 494 5.27 4.14 -30.05
C ARG A 494 6.42 4.10 -31.04
N LYS A 495 6.78 5.25 -31.66
CA LYS A 495 7.92 5.36 -32.58
C LYS A 495 9.26 5.10 -31.90
N LEU A 496 9.38 5.41 -30.60
CA LEU A 496 10.55 5.05 -29.79
C LEU A 496 10.58 3.57 -29.39
N GLY A 497 9.57 2.78 -29.81
CA GLY A 497 9.51 1.33 -29.58
C GLY A 497 8.76 0.91 -28.32
N HIS A 498 8.09 1.81 -27.61
CA HIS A 498 7.17 1.42 -26.53
C HIS A 498 5.88 0.82 -27.11
N GLU A 499 5.40 -0.27 -26.50
CA GLU A 499 4.11 -0.89 -26.82
C GLU A 499 3.02 -0.23 -25.99
N VAL A 500 2.56 0.94 -26.46
CA VAL A 500 1.66 1.80 -25.69
C VAL A 500 0.22 1.36 -25.82
N ARG A 501 -0.45 1.08 -24.67
CA ARG A 501 -1.90 0.96 -24.54
C ARG A 501 -2.48 2.18 -23.87
N VAL A 502 -3.55 2.73 -24.44
CA VAL A 502 -4.28 3.87 -23.86
C VAL A 502 -5.48 3.33 -23.07
N MET A 503 -5.60 3.78 -21.83
CA MET A 503 -6.58 3.28 -20.87
C MET A 503 -7.53 4.39 -20.45
N SER A 504 -8.84 4.14 -20.48
CA SER A 504 -9.90 5.02 -19.96
C SER A 504 -10.33 4.66 -18.53
N ASP A 505 -9.96 3.48 -18.05
CA ASP A 505 -10.11 3.09 -16.64
C ASP A 505 -8.80 3.38 -15.90
N TYR A 506 -8.85 4.30 -14.95
CA TYR A 506 -7.66 4.77 -14.22
C TYR A 506 -7.40 4.05 -12.91
N THR A 507 -8.21 3.08 -12.52
CA THR A 507 -8.11 2.40 -11.21
C THR A 507 -6.80 1.67 -10.99
N SER A 508 -6.13 1.23 -12.07
CA SER A 508 -4.82 0.56 -12.03
C SER A 508 -3.62 1.53 -11.91
N PHE A 509 -3.81 2.84 -12.13
CA PHE A 509 -2.71 3.84 -12.15
C PHE A 509 -2.32 4.35 -10.76
N GLY A 510 -2.70 3.63 -9.71
CA GLY A 510 -2.38 3.95 -8.34
C GLY A 510 -3.25 5.06 -7.76
N ARG A 511 -3.27 5.13 -6.42
CA ARG A 511 -4.07 6.10 -5.66
C ARG A 511 -3.21 6.72 -4.58
N GLY A 512 -3.06 8.03 -4.60
CA GLY A 512 -2.09 8.76 -3.79
C GLY A 512 -2.71 9.75 -2.83
N GLU A 513 -1.98 10.01 -1.74
CA GLU A 513 -2.30 11.04 -0.76
C GLU A 513 -1.03 11.81 -0.42
N ILE A 514 -1.17 13.10 -0.14
CA ILE A 514 -0.04 13.99 0.17
C ILE A 514 -0.43 14.94 1.30
N ILE A 515 0.49 15.16 2.25
CA ILE A 515 0.46 16.32 3.16
C ILE A 515 1.82 17.00 3.11
N TRP A 516 1.86 18.26 2.63
CA TRP A 516 3.07 19.09 2.70
C TRP A 516 2.95 20.12 3.83
N ARG A 517 4.04 20.35 4.52
CA ARG A 517 4.18 21.41 5.51
C ARG A 517 4.73 22.66 4.82
N CYS A 518 3.96 23.74 4.85
CA CYS A 518 4.39 25.07 4.39
C CYS A 518 5.26 25.77 5.44
N PRO A 519 6.03 26.82 5.06
CA PRO A 519 6.97 27.51 5.97
C PRO A 519 6.36 27.97 7.30
N ASP A 520 5.09 28.42 7.30
CA ASP A 520 4.41 28.91 8.50
C ASP A 520 3.75 27.79 9.35
N GLY A 521 4.09 26.52 9.08
CA GLY A 521 3.49 25.37 9.73
C GLY A 521 2.07 25.06 9.25
N VAL A 522 1.60 25.73 8.20
CA VAL A 522 0.34 25.40 7.51
C VAL A 522 0.51 24.08 6.78
N LEU A 523 -0.46 23.19 6.91
CA LEU A 523 -0.51 21.93 6.20
C LEU A 523 -1.29 22.09 4.89
N ALA A 524 -0.74 21.56 3.81
CA ALA A 524 -1.36 21.54 2.47
C ALA A 524 -1.60 20.09 2.04
N GLY A 525 -2.85 19.65 2.04
CA GLY A 525 -3.25 18.28 1.75
C GLY A 525 -3.88 18.09 0.38
N ALA A 526 -3.68 16.91 -0.19
CA ALA A 526 -4.29 16.50 -1.44
C ALA A 526 -4.70 15.02 -1.38
N THR A 527 -5.73 14.68 -2.12
CA THR A 527 -6.29 13.33 -2.19
C THR A 527 -6.53 12.87 -3.64
N GLU A 528 -6.48 11.59 -3.85
CA GLU A 528 -6.51 10.94 -5.16
C GLU A 528 -7.88 11.06 -5.87
N PRO A 529 -7.93 11.57 -7.11
CA PRO A 529 -9.17 11.58 -7.90
C PRO A 529 -9.61 10.18 -8.38
N ARG A 530 -8.72 9.18 -8.35
CA ARG A 530 -8.99 7.78 -8.75
C ARG A 530 -9.53 6.92 -7.60
N ALA A 531 -9.80 7.53 -6.44
CA ALA A 531 -10.34 6.89 -5.23
C ALA A 531 -11.52 7.68 -4.67
N ASP A 532 -12.20 7.10 -3.68
CA ASP A 532 -13.28 7.78 -2.92
C ASP A 532 -12.72 8.78 -1.89
N GLY A 533 -11.41 8.94 -1.81
CA GLY A 533 -10.67 9.63 -0.77
C GLY A 533 -11.05 11.07 -0.47
N THR A 534 -10.65 11.52 0.71
CA THR A 534 -10.83 12.90 1.15
C THR A 534 -9.68 13.37 2.03
N VAL A 535 -9.50 14.69 2.07
CA VAL A 535 -8.67 15.38 3.06
C VAL A 535 -9.58 15.85 4.18
N ALA A 536 -9.45 15.26 5.36
CA ALA A 536 -10.10 15.73 6.58
C ALA A 536 -9.14 16.68 7.31
N ALA A 537 -9.58 17.90 7.62
CA ALA A 537 -8.71 18.99 8.06
C ALA A 537 -9.34 19.77 9.22
N TRP A 538 -8.48 20.32 10.12
CA TRP A 538 -8.91 21.05 11.33
C TRP A 538 -8.04 22.26 11.61
#